data_70f4ac6c72b8274fab2fec2973f75611
#
_entry.id   70f4ac6c72b8274fab2fec2973f75611
#
_cell.length_a   1.000
_cell.length_b   1.000
_cell.length_c   1.000
_cell.angle_alpha   90.00
_cell.angle_beta   90.00
_cell.angle_gamma   90.00
#
_symmetry.space_group_name_H-M   'P 1'
#
loop_
_entity.id
_entity.type
_entity.pdbx_description
1 polymer ?
#
loop_
_entity_poly.entity_id
_entity_poly.type
_entity_poly.pdbx_seq_one_letter_code
_entity_poly.pdbx_strand_id
1 'polypeptide(L)'
;MRIKIFMAIAAAFMCCDLAFSQAKLVEKVEKKGDELIIPYSKYILPNGLTVVVHEDHSDPIVYVDMTYHVGSAREEIGKSGFAHFFEHMMFEGSDHVKKGEHFKVVTDAGGTLNGSTNTDRTNYFETVPSNQLEKMIWLEADRMGYLLDAVTQEKFENQRSTVKNERGQNYDNRPYGLVSEFTSKNLYPYGHPYSWLTIGYVEDLNRVNANDLKNFFLRWYGPNNATLTIAGDVKTADVVKLAEKYFNSILINSNITLTK
;
A
#
# COMPACT_ATOMS: atom_id res chain seq x y z
N MET A 1 -4.66 48.22 -34.21
CA MET A 1 -4.98 48.00 -32.75
C MET A 1 -5.55 46.63 -32.42
N ARG A 2 -6.19 45.90 -33.33
CA ARG A 2 -6.77 44.56 -33.08
C ARG A 2 -5.76 43.40 -33.05
N ILE A 3 -4.61 43.50 -33.73
CA ILE A 3 -3.60 42.43 -33.77
C ILE A 3 -2.76 42.33 -32.47
N LYS A 4 -2.55 43.44 -31.75
CA LYS A 4 -1.80 43.43 -30.48
C LYS A 4 -2.57 42.83 -29.30
N ILE A 5 -3.90 42.84 -29.38
CA ILE A 5 -4.78 42.24 -28.33
C ILE A 5 -4.80 40.70 -28.46
N PHE A 6 -4.75 40.14 -29.67
CA PHE A 6 -4.68 38.70 -29.91
C PHE A 6 -3.36 38.07 -29.44
N MET A 7 -2.25 38.74 -29.58
CA MET A 7 -0.95 38.24 -29.07
C MET A 7 -0.86 38.29 -27.53
N ALA A 8 -1.51 39.24 -26.88
CA ALA A 8 -1.54 39.30 -25.40
C ALA A 8 -2.40 38.19 -24.78
N ILE A 9 -3.48 37.81 -25.46
CA ILE A 9 -4.35 36.70 -25.00
C ILE A 9 -3.66 35.36 -25.24
N ALA A 10 -2.93 35.16 -26.35
CA ALA A 10 -2.16 33.96 -26.63
C ALA A 10 -1.00 33.76 -25.64
N ALA A 11 -0.34 34.84 -25.21
CA ALA A 11 0.74 34.80 -24.21
C ALA A 11 0.20 34.52 -22.79
N ALA A 12 -1.02 34.92 -22.46
CA ALA A 12 -1.66 34.63 -21.16
C ALA A 12 -2.13 33.17 -21.05
N PHE A 13 -2.41 32.47 -22.17
CA PHE A 13 -2.77 31.05 -22.19
C PHE A 13 -1.54 30.13 -22.16
N MET A 14 -0.33 30.63 -22.41
CA MET A 14 0.91 29.84 -22.40
C MET A 14 1.60 29.81 -21.03
N CYS A 15 1.08 30.52 -20.02
CA CYS A 15 1.56 30.53 -18.64
C CYS A 15 0.59 29.85 -17.66
N CYS A 16 -0.28 28.97 -18.14
CA CYS A 16 -0.83 27.93 -17.27
C CYS A 16 0.23 26.84 -17.16
N ASP A 17 1.32 27.11 -16.45
CA ASP A 17 2.03 26.07 -15.74
C ASP A 17 0.97 25.30 -14.97
N LEU A 18 0.78 24.04 -15.32
CA LEU A 18 0.08 23.08 -14.47
C LEU A 18 0.84 23.11 -13.14
N ALA A 19 0.42 23.99 -12.24
CA ALA A 19 0.86 23.97 -10.87
C ALA A 19 0.35 22.64 -10.29
N PHE A 20 1.08 21.56 -10.55
CA PHE A 20 0.93 20.35 -9.78
C PHE A 20 1.16 20.80 -8.34
N SER A 21 0.11 20.70 -7.54
CA SER A 21 0.21 20.96 -6.12
C SER A 21 1.38 20.12 -5.58
N GLN A 22 2.34 20.78 -4.95
CA GLN A 22 3.52 20.11 -4.41
C GLN A 22 3.19 19.40 -3.10
N ALA A 23 4.02 18.42 -2.74
CA ALA A 23 3.98 17.77 -1.45
C ALA A 23 4.10 18.80 -0.32
N LYS A 24 3.21 18.72 0.64
CA LYS A 24 3.19 19.63 1.80
C LYS A 24 3.88 18.99 2.99
N LEU A 25 4.96 19.61 3.49
CA LEU A 25 5.54 19.23 4.79
C LEU A 25 4.53 19.54 5.89
N VAL A 26 4.16 18.52 6.67
CA VAL A 26 3.16 18.64 7.76
C VAL A 26 3.75 18.43 9.13
N GLU A 27 4.89 17.71 9.22
CA GLU A 27 5.54 17.44 10.48
C GLU A 27 7.04 17.22 10.25
N LYS A 28 7.87 17.71 11.18
CA LYS A 28 9.30 17.42 11.23
C LYS A 28 9.71 17.17 12.66
N VAL A 29 10.24 15.99 12.94
CA VAL A 29 10.79 15.61 14.23
C VAL A 29 12.30 15.59 14.11
N GLU A 30 12.99 16.33 14.98
CA GLU A 30 14.44 16.40 15.04
C GLU A 30 14.94 15.79 16.35
N LYS A 31 16.06 15.06 16.26
CA LYS A 31 16.72 14.54 17.47
C LYS A 31 17.32 15.68 18.26
N LYS A 32 17.03 15.74 19.56
CA LYS A 32 17.58 16.72 20.51
C LYS A 32 18.44 16.00 21.56
N GLY A 33 19.74 16.24 21.50
CA GLY A 33 20.67 15.64 22.47
C GLY A 33 20.67 14.12 22.45
N ASP A 34 20.62 13.49 23.62
CA ASP A 34 20.67 12.04 23.82
C ASP A 34 19.28 11.38 23.89
N GLU A 35 18.21 12.09 23.53
CA GLU A 35 16.86 11.54 23.52
C GLU A 35 16.75 10.37 22.52
N LEU A 36 16.02 9.31 22.96
CA LEU A 36 15.68 8.18 22.10
C LEU A 36 14.53 8.56 21.15
N ILE A 37 14.82 9.45 20.21
CA ILE A 37 13.89 9.91 19.19
C ILE A 37 14.44 9.52 17.82
N ILE A 38 13.59 8.91 16.98
CA ILE A 38 13.87 8.69 15.57
C ILE A 38 13.46 9.97 14.83
N PRO A 39 14.40 10.72 14.23
CA PRO A 39 14.06 11.92 13.48
C PRO A 39 13.38 11.54 12.17
N TYR A 40 12.36 12.31 11.76
CA TYR A 40 11.70 12.10 10.46
C TYR A 40 11.07 13.39 9.93
N SER A 41 10.78 13.39 8.64
CA SER A 41 9.97 14.40 7.97
C SER A 41 8.74 13.74 7.36
N LYS A 42 7.55 14.33 7.59
CA LYS A 42 6.27 13.82 7.10
C LYS A 42 5.66 14.81 6.12
N TYR A 43 5.34 14.32 4.94
CA TYR A 43 4.70 15.07 3.87
C TYR A 43 3.34 14.47 3.52
N ILE A 44 2.49 15.29 2.91
CA ILE A 44 1.24 14.83 2.27
C ILE A 44 1.27 15.28 0.82
N LEU A 45 1.12 14.32 -0.10
CA LEU A 45 0.98 14.57 -1.53
C LEU A 45 -0.42 15.13 -1.85
N PRO A 46 -0.61 15.78 -3.02
CA PRO A 46 -1.91 16.32 -3.43
C PRO A 46 -3.06 15.30 -3.47
N ASN A 47 -2.74 14.04 -3.76
CA ASN A 47 -3.70 12.93 -3.76
C ASN A 47 -3.91 12.30 -2.37
N GLY A 48 -3.37 12.89 -1.31
CA GLY A 48 -3.55 12.45 0.07
C GLY A 48 -2.57 11.38 0.56
N LEU A 49 -1.64 10.88 -0.28
CA LEU A 49 -0.62 9.95 0.16
C LEU A 49 0.27 10.61 1.21
N THR A 50 0.38 9.95 2.36
CA THR A 50 1.35 10.35 3.39
C THR A 50 2.71 9.77 3.04
N VAL A 51 3.77 10.61 3.10
CA VAL A 51 5.17 10.19 2.88
C VAL A 51 5.96 10.51 4.15
N VAL A 52 6.56 9.50 4.75
CA VAL A 52 7.41 9.63 5.96
C VAL A 52 8.84 9.26 5.57
N VAL A 53 9.79 10.14 5.87
CA VAL A 53 11.21 9.92 5.52
C VAL A 53 12.07 10.05 6.76
N HIS A 54 12.89 9.02 7.00
CA HIS A 54 13.95 8.99 7.99
C HIS A 54 15.30 8.82 7.29
N GLU A 55 16.19 9.81 7.41
CA GLU A 55 17.55 9.76 6.85
C GLU A 55 18.49 9.09 7.84
N ASP A 56 19.12 7.99 7.43
CA ASP A 56 20.18 7.29 8.17
C ASP A 56 21.25 6.83 7.19
N HIS A 57 22.41 7.47 7.24
CA HIS A 57 23.54 7.23 6.33
C HIS A 57 24.58 6.26 6.92
N SER A 58 24.21 5.49 7.95
CA SER A 58 25.13 4.54 8.59
C SER A 58 25.50 3.35 7.69
N ASP A 59 24.52 2.89 6.89
CA ASP A 59 24.67 1.80 5.93
C ASP A 59 24.06 2.17 4.56
N PRO A 60 24.63 1.71 3.42
CA PRO A 60 24.15 2.07 2.09
C PRO A 60 22.91 1.26 1.66
N ILE A 61 21.91 1.17 2.55
CA ILE A 61 20.66 0.46 2.33
C ILE A 61 19.47 1.39 2.56
N VAL A 62 18.34 1.03 1.98
CA VAL A 62 17.07 1.71 2.19
C VAL A 62 15.96 0.69 2.45
N TYR A 63 15.11 1.01 3.39
CA TYR A 63 13.85 0.34 3.67
C TYR A 63 12.71 1.17 3.07
N VAL A 64 11.86 0.54 2.28
CA VAL A 64 10.66 1.10 1.68
C VAL A 64 9.47 0.30 2.21
N ASP A 65 8.46 0.99 2.74
CA ASP A 65 7.22 0.37 3.24
C ASP A 65 6.02 1.15 2.72
N MET A 66 5.10 0.44 2.09
CA MET A 66 3.79 0.94 1.71
C MET A 66 2.74 0.33 2.63
N THR A 67 2.29 1.10 3.62
CA THR A 67 1.24 0.69 4.56
C THR A 67 -0.11 1.25 4.15
N TYR A 68 -1.10 0.38 3.97
CA TYR A 68 -2.52 0.72 3.78
C TYR A 68 -3.28 0.56 5.09
N HIS A 69 -4.14 1.55 5.43
CA HIS A 69 -4.99 1.53 6.63
C HIS A 69 -6.24 0.64 6.41
N VAL A 70 -5.98 -0.60 6.03
CA VAL A 70 -6.98 -1.64 5.80
C VAL A 70 -6.44 -2.99 6.26
N GLY A 71 -7.21 -3.68 7.08
CA GLY A 71 -6.97 -5.04 7.53
C GLY A 71 -8.31 -5.76 7.69
N SER A 72 -8.31 -6.88 8.40
CA SER A 72 -9.54 -7.68 8.54
C SER A 72 -10.69 -6.95 9.24
N ALA A 73 -10.43 -5.90 10.01
CA ALA A 73 -11.48 -5.09 10.64
C ALA A 73 -12.33 -4.27 9.64
N ARG A 74 -11.91 -4.16 8.39
CA ARG A 74 -12.63 -3.44 7.33
C ARG A 74 -13.46 -4.36 6.44
N GLU A 75 -13.43 -5.66 6.74
CA GLU A 75 -14.21 -6.68 6.02
C GLU A 75 -15.68 -6.66 6.42
N GLU A 76 -16.53 -7.13 5.52
CA GLU A 76 -17.95 -7.30 5.78
C GLU A 76 -18.21 -8.70 6.35
N ILE A 77 -19.22 -8.83 7.21
CA ILE A 77 -19.67 -10.15 7.71
C ILE A 77 -20.03 -11.04 6.52
N GLY A 78 -19.50 -12.26 6.51
CA GLY A 78 -19.66 -13.20 5.40
C GLY A 78 -18.65 -13.05 4.27
N LYS A 79 -17.66 -12.13 4.42
CA LYS A 79 -16.55 -11.90 3.49
C LYS A 79 -15.23 -11.77 4.24
N SER A 80 -15.02 -12.57 5.28
CA SER A 80 -13.78 -12.55 6.05
C SER A 80 -12.60 -13.13 5.25
N GLY A 81 -11.40 -12.65 5.56
CA GLY A 81 -10.17 -13.06 4.88
C GLY A 81 -9.80 -12.23 3.65
N PHE A 82 -10.58 -11.21 3.29
CA PHE A 82 -10.33 -10.41 2.09
C PHE A 82 -9.06 -9.58 2.15
N ALA A 83 -8.75 -8.97 3.28
CA ALA A 83 -7.55 -8.17 3.43
C ALA A 83 -6.30 -9.04 3.23
N HIS A 84 -6.24 -10.22 3.81
CA HIS A 84 -5.15 -11.17 3.64
C HIS A 84 -5.12 -11.77 2.23
N PHE A 85 -6.28 -12.14 1.70
CA PHE A 85 -6.37 -12.59 0.31
C PHE A 85 -5.86 -11.54 -0.67
N PHE A 86 -6.14 -10.25 -0.37
CA PHE A 86 -5.65 -9.15 -1.19
C PHE A 86 -4.13 -8.96 -1.06
N GLU A 87 -3.56 -9.18 0.14
CA GLU A 87 -2.10 -9.22 0.31
C GLU A 87 -1.44 -10.16 -0.70
N HIS A 88 -1.95 -11.40 -0.84
CA HIS A 88 -1.46 -12.36 -1.83
C HIS A 88 -1.64 -11.86 -3.26
N MET A 89 -2.80 -11.28 -3.59
CA MET A 89 -3.08 -10.77 -4.94
C MET A 89 -2.14 -9.65 -5.36
N MET A 90 -1.64 -8.85 -4.43
CA MET A 90 -0.70 -7.75 -4.69
C MET A 90 0.67 -8.23 -5.23
N PHE A 91 0.97 -9.52 -5.14
CA PHE A 91 2.16 -10.14 -5.73
C PHE A 91 1.90 -10.88 -7.05
N GLU A 92 0.65 -10.91 -7.53
CA GLU A 92 0.27 -11.58 -8.78
C GLU A 92 0.56 -10.74 -10.04
N GLY A 93 1.21 -9.57 -9.87
CA GLY A 93 1.57 -8.62 -10.94
C GLY A 93 0.53 -7.53 -11.14
N SER A 94 0.86 -6.59 -12.01
CA SER A 94 0.09 -5.42 -12.40
C SER A 94 0.06 -5.33 -13.93
N ASP A 95 -0.41 -4.21 -14.48
CA ASP A 95 -0.38 -3.99 -15.93
C ASP A 95 1.04 -3.97 -16.50
N HIS A 96 2.01 -3.42 -15.76
CA HIS A 96 3.39 -3.27 -16.21
C HIS A 96 4.36 -4.31 -15.63
N VAL A 97 3.99 -5.01 -14.56
CA VAL A 97 4.82 -5.99 -13.84
C VAL A 97 4.15 -7.35 -13.91
N LYS A 98 4.80 -8.33 -14.56
CA LYS A 98 4.26 -9.69 -14.70
C LYS A 98 4.27 -10.44 -13.37
N LYS A 99 3.47 -11.50 -13.29
CA LYS A 99 3.48 -12.43 -12.15
C LYS A 99 4.88 -12.91 -11.83
N GLY A 100 5.30 -12.80 -10.57
CA GLY A 100 6.63 -13.17 -10.08
C GLY A 100 7.75 -12.19 -10.41
N GLU A 101 7.50 -11.21 -11.29
CA GLU A 101 8.52 -10.24 -11.69
C GLU A 101 8.83 -9.26 -10.56
N HIS A 102 7.86 -8.90 -9.72
CA HIS A 102 8.09 -8.07 -8.53
C HIS A 102 9.16 -8.67 -7.63
N PHE A 103 9.03 -9.96 -7.27
CA PHE A 103 10.04 -10.69 -6.48
C PHE A 103 11.39 -10.70 -7.18
N LYS A 104 11.40 -10.98 -8.49
CA LYS A 104 12.62 -11.02 -9.29
C LYS A 104 13.34 -9.67 -9.30
N VAL A 105 12.63 -8.57 -9.51
CA VAL A 105 13.21 -7.21 -9.57
C VAL A 105 13.87 -6.85 -8.25
N VAL A 106 13.23 -7.16 -7.12
CA VAL A 106 13.78 -6.86 -5.79
C VAL A 106 14.99 -7.76 -5.47
N THR A 107 14.91 -9.06 -5.77
CA THR A 107 16.02 -9.99 -5.53
C THR A 107 17.22 -9.74 -6.44
N ASP A 108 16.98 -9.42 -7.72
CA ASP A 108 18.04 -9.02 -8.66
C ASP A 108 18.72 -7.70 -8.25
N ALA A 109 18.00 -6.84 -7.55
CA ALA A 109 18.55 -5.63 -6.94
C ALA A 109 19.37 -5.88 -5.67
N GLY A 110 19.47 -7.15 -5.22
CA GLY A 110 20.18 -7.54 -3.99
C GLY A 110 19.38 -7.33 -2.72
N GLY A 111 18.05 -7.20 -2.83
CA GLY A 111 17.14 -6.93 -1.73
C GLY A 111 16.30 -8.11 -1.28
N THR A 112 15.49 -7.82 -0.29
CA THR A 112 14.45 -8.71 0.26
C THR A 112 13.13 -7.98 0.29
N LEU A 113 12.00 -8.71 0.22
CA LEU A 113 10.66 -8.15 0.31
C LEU A 113 9.73 -9.09 1.05
N ASN A 114 8.65 -8.50 1.59
CA ASN A 114 7.55 -9.26 2.16
C ASN A 114 6.26 -8.40 2.19
N GLY A 115 5.14 -9.03 2.56
CA GLY A 115 3.89 -8.38 2.93
C GLY A 115 3.41 -8.89 4.28
N SER A 116 2.53 -8.16 4.93
CA SER A 116 1.82 -8.66 6.10
C SER A 116 0.48 -7.97 6.28
N THR A 117 -0.49 -8.73 6.79
CA THR A 117 -1.82 -8.23 7.11
C THR A 117 -2.15 -8.53 8.57
N ASN A 118 -2.73 -7.55 9.25
CA ASN A 118 -3.33 -7.74 10.55
C ASN A 118 -4.77 -7.18 10.57
N THR A 119 -5.33 -6.99 11.75
CA THR A 119 -6.69 -6.51 11.92
C THR A 119 -6.90 -5.09 11.33
N ASP A 120 -5.91 -4.20 11.42
CA ASP A 120 -6.06 -2.77 11.13
C ASP A 120 -5.25 -2.27 9.93
N ARG A 121 -4.23 -3.02 9.48
CA ARG A 121 -3.34 -2.61 8.40
C ARG A 121 -2.90 -3.76 7.52
N THR A 122 -2.56 -3.45 6.27
CA THR A 122 -1.81 -4.30 5.35
C THR A 122 -0.62 -3.51 4.84
N ASN A 123 0.58 -4.09 4.89
CA ASN A 123 1.77 -3.43 4.36
C ASN A 123 2.61 -4.34 3.48
N TYR A 124 3.39 -3.70 2.62
CA TYR A 124 4.35 -4.31 1.71
C TYR A 124 5.66 -3.58 1.90
N PHE A 125 6.75 -4.32 2.03
CA PHE A 125 8.02 -3.69 2.34
C PHE A 125 9.20 -4.39 1.68
N GLU A 126 10.19 -3.59 1.31
CA GLU A 126 11.44 -4.01 0.70
C GLU A 126 12.63 -3.39 1.44
N THR A 127 13.72 -4.17 1.52
CA THR A 127 15.04 -3.66 1.91
C THR A 127 15.98 -3.89 0.75
N VAL A 128 16.59 -2.82 0.23
CA VAL A 128 17.46 -2.86 -0.95
C VAL A 128 18.68 -1.94 -0.74
N PRO A 129 19.76 -2.10 -1.53
CA PRO A 129 20.82 -1.08 -1.64
C PRO A 129 20.22 0.29 -2.03
N SER A 130 20.72 1.38 -1.45
CA SER A 130 20.12 2.72 -1.58
C SER A 130 20.03 3.23 -3.02
N ASN A 131 20.92 2.79 -3.92
CA ASN A 131 20.89 3.10 -5.34
C ASN A 131 19.71 2.45 -6.11
N GLN A 132 18.93 1.58 -5.47
CA GLN A 132 17.74 0.96 -6.05
C GLN A 132 16.42 1.61 -5.60
N LEU A 133 16.47 2.66 -4.79
CA LEU A 133 15.30 3.34 -4.22
C LEU A 133 14.25 3.70 -5.27
N GLU A 134 14.64 4.34 -6.35
CA GLU A 134 13.69 4.80 -7.40
C GLU A 134 12.90 3.63 -7.98
N LYS A 135 13.56 2.48 -8.17
CA LYS A 135 12.92 1.27 -8.70
C LYS A 135 11.85 0.72 -7.73
N MET A 136 12.13 0.74 -6.42
CA MET A 136 11.15 0.29 -5.40
C MET A 136 9.96 1.25 -5.33
N ILE A 137 10.19 2.54 -5.31
CA ILE A 137 9.11 3.55 -5.35
C ILE A 137 8.23 3.36 -6.60
N TRP A 138 8.84 3.08 -7.75
CA TRP A 138 8.09 2.79 -8.98
C TRP A 138 7.26 1.51 -8.87
N LEU A 139 7.81 0.41 -8.32
CA LEU A 139 7.08 -0.84 -8.12
C LEU A 139 5.84 -0.65 -7.23
N GLU A 140 5.99 0.09 -6.13
CA GLU A 140 4.88 0.39 -5.21
C GLU A 140 3.80 1.26 -5.86
N ALA A 141 4.21 2.26 -6.64
CA ALA A 141 3.29 3.11 -7.39
C ALA A 141 2.55 2.33 -8.47
N ASP A 142 3.25 1.45 -9.20
CA ASP A 142 2.65 0.60 -10.21
C ASP A 142 1.63 -0.37 -9.61
N ARG A 143 1.96 -1.01 -8.50
CA ARG A 143 1.04 -1.87 -7.76
C ARG A 143 -0.20 -1.12 -7.28
N MET A 144 -0.05 0.11 -6.75
CA MET A 144 -1.17 0.92 -6.29
C MET A 144 -2.08 1.37 -7.45
N GLY A 145 -1.50 1.76 -8.57
CA GLY A 145 -2.23 2.37 -9.69
C GLY A 145 -2.80 1.37 -10.69
N TYR A 146 -2.15 0.22 -10.91
CA TYR A 146 -2.38 -0.63 -12.07
C TYR A 146 -2.59 -2.13 -11.75
N LEU A 147 -2.77 -2.48 -10.47
CA LEU A 147 -3.02 -3.87 -10.06
C LEU A 147 -4.30 -4.44 -10.69
N LEU A 148 -5.41 -3.69 -10.66
CA LEU A 148 -6.73 -4.21 -11.03
C LEU A 148 -6.81 -4.66 -12.50
N ASP A 149 -5.99 -4.07 -13.38
CA ASP A 149 -5.95 -4.42 -14.80
C ASP A 149 -5.37 -5.82 -15.00
N ALA A 150 -4.55 -6.29 -14.07
CA ALA A 150 -3.94 -7.62 -14.09
C ALA A 150 -4.72 -8.69 -13.29
N VAL A 151 -5.80 -8.33 -12.60
CA VAL A 151 -6.63 -9.29 -11.83
C VAL A 151 -7.53 -10.07 -12.76
N THR A 152 -7.22 -11.36 -12.94
CA THR A 152 -8.02 -12.32 -13.70
C THR A 152 -8.72 -13.33 -12.81
N GLN A 153 -9.77 -14.00 -13.33
CA GLN A 153 -10.45 -15.08 -12.60
C GLN A 153 -9.48 -16.22 -12.24
N GLU A 154 -8.56 -16.56 -13.14
CA GLU A 154 -7.57 -17.60 -12.90
C GLU A 154 -6.65 -17.26 -11.72
N LYS A 155 -6.07 -16.05 -11.70
CA LYS A 155 -5.23 -15.59 -10.58
C LYS A 155 -6.01 -15.60 -9.27
N PHE A 156 -7.26 -15.15 -9.31
CA PHE A 156 -8.16 -15.15 -8.17
C PHE A 156 -8.36 -16.57 -7.62
N GLU A 157 -8.70 -17.57 -8.46
CA GLU A 157 -8.90 -18.95 -7.99
C GLU A 157 -7.62 -19.60 -7.47
N ASN A 158 -6.48 -19.30 -8.11
CA ASN A 158 -5.18 -19.79 -7.64
C ASN A 158 -4.87 -19.26 -6.22
N GLN A 159 -5.05 -17.96 -5.98
CA GLN A 159 -4.80 -17.38 -4.67
C GLN A 159 -5.86 -17.79 -3.64
N ARG A 160 -7.12 -17.98 -4.04
CA ARG A 160 -8.15 -18.59 -3.16
C ARG A 160 -7.68 -19.95 -2.63
N SER A 161 -7.16 -20.79 -3.51
CA SER A 161 -6.65 -22.11 -3.15
C SER A 161 -5.44 -22.02 -2.23
N THR A 162 -4.53 -21.06 -2.48
CA THR A 162 -3.35 -20.82 -1.65
C THR A 162 -3.74 -20.42 -0.23
N VAL A 163 -4.62 -19.42 -0.07
CA VAL A 163 -5.09 -18.94 1.24
C VAL A 163 -5.83 -20.05 2.01
N LYS A 164 -6.66 -20.86 1.33
CA LYS A 164 -7.33 -22.00 1.95
C LYS A 164 -6.34 -23.07 2.43
N ASN A 165 -5.30 -23.36 1.64
CA ASN A 165 -4.25 -24.31 2.04
C ASN A 165 -3.45 -23.77 3.22
N GLU A 166 -3.14 -22.47 3.23
CA GLU A 166 -2.46 -21.81 4.35
C GLU A 166 -3.29 -21.89 5.63
N ARG A 167 -4.60 -21.65 5.56
CA ARG A 167 -5.49 -21.84 6.70
C ARG A 167 -5.44 -23.28 7.18
N GLY A 168 -5.53 -24.25 6.28
CA GLY A 168 -5.43 -25.67 6.63
C GLY A 168 -4.12 -26.00 7.35
N GLN A 169 -3.00 -25.47 6.90
CA GLN A 169 -1.68 -25.73 7.50
C GLN A 169 -1.47 -25.03 8.83
N ASN A 170 -1.86 -23.76 8.94
CA ASN A 170 -1.50 -22.92 10.09
C ASN A 170 -2.56 -22.94 11.21
N TYR A 171 -3.82 -23.30 10.89
CA TYR A 171 -4.93 -23.26 11.83
C TYR A 171 -5.62 -24.62 11.95
N ASP A 172 -6.23 -25.15 10.90
CA ASP A 172 -7.16 -26.28 11.02
C ASP A 172 -6.45 -27.60 11.35
N ASN A 173 -5.25 -27.84 10.80
CA ASN A 173 -4.49 -29.09 10.99
C ASN A 173 -3.35 -28.95 12.02
N ARG A 174 -3.21 -27.80 12.64
CA ARG A 174 -2.16 -27.53 13.63
C ARG A 174 -2.69 -27.76 15.05
N PRO A 175 -1.95 -28.45 15.93
CA PRO A 175 -2.28 -28.50 17.35
C PRO A 175 -2.46 -27.10 17.93
N TYR A 176 -3.57 -26.84 18.60
CA TYR A 176 -3.96 -25.53 19.15
C TYR A 176 -4.13 -24.41 18.10
N GLY A 177 -4.17 -24.71 16.81
CA GLY A 177 -4.25 -23.73 15.73
C GLY A 177 -5.51 -22.86 15.78
N LEU A 178 -6.63 -23.38 16.29
CA LEU A 178 -7.90 -22.65 16.40
C LEU A 178 -8.05 -21.83 17.70
N VAL A 179 -7.08 -21.85 18.62
CA VAL A 179 -7.18 -21.13 19.90
C VAL A 179 -7.47 -19.64 19.68
N SER A 180 -6.72 -18.99 18.78
CA SER A 180 -6.91 -17.56 18.49
C SER A 180 -8.31 -17.27 17.93
N GLU A 181 -8.85 -18.14 17.06
CA GLU A 181 -10.20 -17.98 16.50
C GLU A 181 -11.28 -18.10 17.59
N PHE A 182 -11.20 -19.14 18.42
CA PHE A 182 -12.12 -19.30 19.55
C PHE A 182 -12.01 -18.17 20.56
N THR A 183 -10.79 -17.70 20.83
CA THR A 183 -10.56 -16.57 21.73
C THR A 183 -11.23 -15.30 21.20
N SER A 184 -11.01 -14.94 19.93
CA SER A 184 -11.60 -13.76 19.30
C SER A 184 -13.14 -13.84 19.31
N LYS A 185 -13.71 -14.99 18.92
CA LYS A 185 -15.16 -15.20 18.91
C LYS A 185 -15.82 -15.09 20.29
N ASN A 186 -15.10 -15.40 21.36
CA ASN A 186 -15.65 -15.36 22.72
C ASN A 186 -15.35 -14.04 23.45
N LEU A 187 -14.31 -13.32 23.07
CA LEU A 187 -13.99 -12.00 23.64
C LEU A 187 -14.83 -10.87 23.04
N TYR A 188 -15.14 -10.97 21.75
CA TYR A 188 -15.85 -9.91 21.03
C TYR A 188 -17.27 -10.36 20.67
N PRO A 189 -18.29 -9.48 20.76
CA PRO A 189 -19.65 -9.81 20.34
C PRO A 189 -19.70 -10.13 18.84
N TYR A 190 -20.70 -10.92 18.45
CA TYR A 190 -20.94 -11.23 17.04
C TYR A 190 -21.03 -9.96 16.18
N GLY A 191 -20.29 -9.95 15.09
CA GLY A 191 -20.23 -8.81 14.18
C GLY A 191 -19.24 -7.71 14.56
N HIS A 192 -18.58 -7.81 15.71
CA HIS A 192 -17.48 -6.92 16.03
C HIS A 192 -16.31 -7.19 15.07
N PRO A 193 -15.64 -6.15 14.49
CA PRO A 193 -14.56 -6.32 13.53
C PRO A 193 -13.38 -7.18 13.98
N TYR A 194 -13.22 -7.41 15.27
CA TYR A 194 -12.18 -8.24 15.86
C TYR A 194 -12.65 -9.65 16.27
N SER A 195 -13.89 -10.02 15.92
CA SER A 195 -14.43 -11.34 16.25
C SER A 195 -13.99 -12.47 15.30
N TRP A 196 -13.32 -12.14 14.20
CA TRP A 196 -12.74 -13.10 13.25
C TRP A 196 -11.25 -12.86 13.04
N LEU A 197 -10.55 -13.88 12.53
CA LEU A 197 -9.13 -13.80 12.22
C LEU A 197 -8.89 -13.26 10.80
N THR A 198 -7.72 -12.70 10.61
CA THR A 198 -7.23 -12.17 9.32
C THR A 198 -7.25 -13.21 8.20
N ILE A 199 -6.99 -14.49 8.53
CA ILE A 199 -7.04 -15.60 7.56
C ILE A 199 -8.45 -15.83 6.99
N GLY A 200 -9.51 -15.41 7.70
CA GLY A 200 -10.91 -15.59 7.33
C GLY A 200 -11.43 -17.01 7.45
N TYR A 201 -12.71 -17.19 7.13
CA TYR A 201 -13.38 -18.49 7.09
C TYR A 201 -13.39 -19.08 5.68
N VAL A 202 -13.25 -20.40 5.58
CA VAL A 202 -13.29 -21.12 4.29
C VAL A 202 -14.61 -20.89 3.57
N GLU A 203 -15.70 -20.85 4.32
CA GLU A 203 -17.06 -20.61 3.82
C GLU A 203 -17.17 -19.23 3.16
N ASP A 204 -16.57 -18.22 3.74
CA ASP A 204 -16.55 -16.86 3.21
C ASP A 204 -15.69 -16.80 1.95
N LEU A 205 -14.48 -17.34 1.99
CA LEU A 205 -13.59 -17.44 0.84
C LEU A 205 -14.22 -18.17 -0.36
N ASN A 206 -15.13 -19.14 -0.10
CA ASN A 206 -15.83 -19.87 -1.16
C ASN A 206 -16.98 -19.07 -1.80
N ARG A 207 -17.57 -18.10 -1.08
CA ARG A 207 -18.73 -17.32 -1.55
C ARG A 207 -18.35 -16.14 -2.43
N VAL A 208 -17.13 -15.63 -2.28
CA VAL A 208 -16.68 -14.41 -2.91
C VAL A 208 -16.15 -14.65 -4.33
N ASN A 209 -16.12 -13.59 -5.13
CA ASN A 209 -15.64 -13.63 -6.50
C ASN A 209 -14.66 -12.48 -6.81
N ALA A 210 -14.08 -12.47 -8.01
CA ALA A 210 -13.09 -11.45 -8.39
C ALA A 210 -13.66 -10.02 -8.36
N ASN A 211 -14.96 -9.82 -8.59
CA ASN A 211 -15.56 -8.49 -8.51
C ASN A 211 -15.68 -7.99 -7.06
N ASP A 212 -15.99 -8.88 -6.10
CA ASP A 212 -15.96 -8.54 -4.68
C ASP A 212 -14.57 -8.05 -4.26
N LEU A 213 -13.54 -8.76 -4.74
CA LEU A 213 -12.14 -8.39 -4.49
C LEU A 213 -11.80 -7.03 -5.10
N LYS A 214 -12.17 -6.79 -6.37
CA LYS A 214 -11.96 -5.49 -7.04
C LYS A 214 -12.64 -4.34 -6.29
N ASN A 215 -13.87 -4.56 -5.81
CA ASN A 215 -14.60 -3.57 -5.03
C ASN A 215 -13.93 -3.26 -3.69
N PHE A 216 -13.36 -4.28 -3.03
CA PHE A 216 -12.60 -4.09 -1.81
C PHE A 216 -11.34 -3.24 -2.04
N PHE A 217 -10.60 -3.50 -3.13
CA PHE A 217 -9.45 -2.67 -3.52
C PHE A 217 -9.87 -1.22 -3.77
N LEU A 218 -10.86 -1.01 -4.65
CA LEU A 218 -11.35 0.32 -4.98
C LEU A 218 -11.85 1.10 -3.77
N ARG A 219 -12.24 0.40 -2.72
CA ARG A 219 -12.69 1.03 -1.47
C ARG A 219 -11.53 1.40 -0.54
N TRP A 220 -10.46 0.62 -0.49
CA TRP A 220 -9.48 0.75 0.59
C TRP A 220 -8.05 1.02 0.14
N TYR A 221 -7.65 0.63 -1.08
CA TYR A 221 -6.26 0.70 -1.54
C TYR A 221 -5.99 1.93 -2.42
N GLY A 222 -6.35 3.11 -1.92
CA GLY A 222 -6.04 4.37 -2.59
C GLY A 222 -4.94 5.16 -1.85
N PRO A 223 -4.31 6.13 -2.53
CA PRO A 223 -3.23 6.94 -1.95
C PRO A 223 -3.68 7.69 -0.69
N ASN A 224 -4.92 8.14 -0.63
CA ASN A 224 -5.50 8.85 0.53
C ASN A 224 -5.77 7.93 1.75
N ASN A 225 -5.52 6.63 1.65
CA ASN A 225 -5.58 5.65 2.74
C ASN A 225 -4.24 4.92 2.94
N ALA A 226 -3.14 5.49 2.45
CA ALA A 226 -1.83 4.86 2.48
C ALA A 226 -0.75 5.79 3.05
N THR A 227 0.29 5.16 3.57
CA THR A 227 1.51 5.81 4.01
C THR A 227 2.71 5.11 3.38
N LEU A 228 3.52 5.87 2.65
CA LEU A 228 4.83 5.46 2.15
C LEU A 228 5.87 5.87 3.19
N THR A 229 6.53 4.91 3.80
CA THR A 229 7.64 5.15 4.74
C THR A 229 8.97 4.74 4.10
N ILE A 230 9.93 5.64 4.08
CA ILE A 230 11.27 5.39 3.56
C ILE A 230 12.29 5.73 4.62
N ALA A 231 13.15 4.76 4.95
CA ALA A 231 14.19 4.91 5.96
C ALA A 231 15.53 4.37 5.44
N GLY A 232 16.63 5.06 5.72
CA GLY A 232 17.97 4.63 5.37
C GLY A 232 18.79 5.70 4.66
N ASP A 233 19.74 5.25 3.82
CA ASP A 233 20.68 6.12 3.09
C ASP A 233 20.01 6.86 1.94
N VAL A 234 19.23 7.87 2.29
CA VAL A 234 18.44 8.70 1.36
C VAL A 234 18.51 10.17 1.75
N LYS A 235 18.17 11.05 0.80
CA LYS A 235 17.89 12.46 1.07
C LYS A 235 16.41 12.72 0.94
N THR A 236 15.83 13.35 1.94
CA THR A 236 14.38 13.65 2.01
C THR A 236 13.88 14.35 0.73
N ALA A 237 14.62 15.31 0.21
CA ALA A 237 14.23 16.03 -1.00
C ALA A 237 14.13 15.13 -2.24
N ASP A 238 15.04 14.15 -2.39
CA ASP A 238 15.03 13.19 -3.49
C ASP A 238 13.87 12.22 -3.36
N VAL A 239 13.61 11.73 -2.14
CA VAL A 239 12.45 10.85 -1.85
C VAL A 239 11.14 11.53 -2.19
N VAL A 240 10.93 12.77 -1.72
CA VAL A 240 9.69 13.53 -2.00
C VAL A 240 9.51 13.74 -3.50
N LYS A 241 10.57 14.10 -4.22
CA LYS A 241 10.53 14.26 -5.68
C LYS A 241 10.16 12.97 -6.41
N LEU A 242 10.70 11.82 -5.97
CA LEU A 242 10.36 10.50 -6.53
C LEU A 242 8.91 10.12 -6.21
N ALA A 243 8.45 10.37 -4.98
CA ALA A 243 7.07 10.13 -4.60
C ALA A 243 6.10 10.98 -5.44
N GLU A 244 6.38 12.26 -5.63
CA GLU A 244 5.60 13.13 -6.52
C GLU A 244 5.58 12.62 -7.96
N LYS A 245 6.73 12.19 -8.48
CA LYS A 245 6.90 11.69 -9.85
C LYS A 245 6.00 10.49 -10.13
N TYR A 246 5.93 9.55 -9.21
CA TYR A 246 5.28 8.26 -9.45
C TYR A 246 3.86 8.17 -8.89
N PHE A 247 3.54 8.86 -7.80
CA PHE A 247 2.23 8.75 -7.16
C PHE A 247 1.24 9.87 -7.50
N ASN A 248 1.67 11.08 -7.89
CA ASN A 248 0.75 12.20 -8.09
C ASN A 248 -0.34 11.95 -9.14
N SER A 249 -0.08 11.08 -10.12
CA SER A 249 -1.05 10.71 -11.16
C SER A 249 -2.07 9.67 -10.70
N ILE A 250 -1.84 8.99 -9.57
CA ILE A 250 -2.74 7.98 -9.05
C ILE A 250 -3.94 8.68 -8.41
N LEU A 251 -5.13 8.31 -8.89
CA LEU A 251 -6.38 8.95 -8.46
C LEU A 251 -6.70 8.60 -7.00
N ILE A 252 -7.25 9.58 -6.31
CA ILE A 252 -7.82 9.37 -4.98
C ILE A 252 -9.04 8.46 -5.05
N ASN A 253 -9.20 7.60 -4.07
CA ASN A 253 -10.42 6.85 -3.92
C ASN A 253 -11.46 7.71 -3.20
N SER A 254 -12.47 8.17 -3.95
CA SER A 254 -13.55 9.04 -3.44
C SER A 254 -14.47 8.34 -2.42
N ASN A 255 -14.41 7.00 -2.32
CA ASN A 255 -15.25 6.20 -1.44
C ASN A 255 -14.62 5.93 -0.06
N ILE A 256 -13.39 6.39 0.17
CA ILE A 256 -12.74 6.28 1.48
C ILE A 256 -13.33 7.34 2.41
N THR A 257 -14.24 6.92 3.28
CA THR A 257 -14.62 7.72 4.43
C THR A 257 -13.59 7.46 5.52
N LEU A 258 -12.67 8.39 5.70
CA LEU A 258 -11.75 8.34 6.84
C LEU A 258 -12.59 8.46 8.11
N THR A 259 -12.88 7.35 8.77
CA THR A 259 -13.39 7.38 10.15
C THR A 259 -12.23 7.86 11.02
N LYS A 260 -12.38 9.10 11.50
CA LYS A 260 -11.49 9.71 12.51
C LYS A 260 -11.54 8.93 13.81
#